data_7603cef431d2f1575a09475bc5a39697
#
_entry.id   7603cef431d2f1575a09475bc5a39697
#
_cell.length_a   1.000
_cell.length_b   1.000
_cell.length_c   1.000
_cell.angle_alpha   90.00
_cell.angle_beta   90.00
_cell.angle_gamma   90.00
#
_symmetry.space_group_name_H-M   'P 1'
#
loop_
_entity.id
_entity.type
_entity.pdbx_description
1 polymer ?
#
loop_
_entity_poly.entity_id
_entity_poly.type
_entity_poly.pdbx_seq_one_letter_code
_entity_poly.pdbx_strand_id
1 'polypeptide(L)'
;MPTTTFAESRGRLETYFDRTALDAWAQLTSDAPVSKVRATVRAGRDRMRATLLSWLPEDLRGRRVLDAGCGTGALAVEAARRGAEVTAIDVSARLIAIAKERAPRDLNGGSIRFAARDMLDERLGRFDHVVAMDSLIHYRTADIVDAVAALSLRTKRSMLFTVTPRTAPLTLMLAAGKVFPRADRAPAIAPADIATLRRRLGELPGFAAGRSERVSGGFYTSHALEFVSR
;
A
#
# COMPACT_ATOMS: atom_id res chain seq x y z
N MET A 1 -7.64 -17.02 8.42
CA MET A 1 -8.49 -16.83 7.23
C MET A 1 -9.03 -15.41 7.24
N PRO A 2 -9.05 -14.70 6.10
CA PRO A 2 -9.63 -13.37 6.06
C PRO A 2 -11.09 -13.42 6.51
N THR A 3 -11.50 -12.42 7.29
CA THR A 3 -12.89 -12.31 7.75
C THR A 3 -13.81 -12.02 6.56
N THR A 4 -15.10 -12.33 6.66
CA THR A 4 -16.11 -11.96 5.65
C THR A 4 -16.00 -10.48 5.30
N THR A 5 -15.69 -9.61 6.26
CA THR A 5 -15.52 -8.18 6.08
C THR A 5 -14.28 -7.81 5.27
N PHE A 6 -13.18 -8.57 5.33
CA PHE A 6 -12.01 -8.36 4.49
C PHE A 6 -12.36 -8.61 3.01
N ALA A 7 -13.01 -9.75 2.72
CA ALA A 7 -13.44 -10.11 1.36
C ALA A 7 -14.43 -9.07 0.76
N GLU A 8 -15.40 -8.61 1.55
CA GLU A 8 -16.34 -7.58 1.15
C GLU A 8 -15.65 -6.23 0.92
N SER A 9 -14.71 -5.83 1.76
CA SER A 9 -13.93 -4.60 1.59
C SER A 9 -13.08 -4.66 0.33
N ARG A 10 -12.45 -5.79 0.05
CA ARG A 10 -11.70 -6.04 -1.17
C ARG A 10 -12.58 -5.91 -2.42
N GLY A 11 -13.74 -6.54 -2.46
CA GLY A 11 -14.66 -6.47 -3.61
C GLY A 11 -15.17 -5.04 -3.86
N ARG A 12 -15.41 -4.25 -2.80
CA ARG A 12 -15.74 -2.83 -2.93
C ARG A 12 -14.57 -2.01 -3.48
N LEU A 13 -13.34 -2.29 -3.05
CA LEU A 13 -12.13 -1.63 -3.55
C LEU A 13 -11.91 -1.92 -5.04
N GLU A 14 -12.02 -3.19 -5.43
CA GLU A 14 -11.92 -3.62 -6.83
C GLU A 14 -12.93 -2.86 -7.71
N THR A 15 -14.22 -2.89 -7.33
CA THR A 15 -15.28 -2.19 -8.07
C THR A 15 -15.03 -0.68 -8.16
N TYR A 16 -14.58 -0.06 -7.06
CA TYR A 16 -14.33 1.37 -7.02
C TYR A 16 -13.16 1.77 -7.93
N PHE A 17 -12.03 1.09 -7.83
CA PHE A 17 -10.85 1.43 -8.63
C PHE A 17 -11.00 1.04 -10.11
N ASP A 18 -11.79 0.01 -10.43
CA ASP A 18 -12.04 -0.38 -11.82
C ASP A 18 -13.08 0.49 -12.51
N ARG A 19 -14.05 1.08 -11.78
CA ARG A 19 -15.20 1.76 -12.40
C ARG A 19 -15.28 3.25 -12.11
N THR A 20 -14.99 3.66 -10.86
CA THR A 20 -15.32 5.01 -10.39
C THR A 20 -14.11 5.94 -10.31
N ALA A 21 -12.96 5.43 -9.90
CA ALA A 21 -11.80 6.27 -9.58
C ALA A 21 -10.62 6.13 -10.52
N LEU A 22 -10.73 5.31 -11.56
CA LEU A 22 -9.61 5.00 -12.44
C LEU A 22 -8.91 6.24 -12.98
N ASP A 23 -9.67 7.15 -13.62
CA ASP A 23 -9.10 8.35 -14.24
C ASP A 23 -8.53 9.32 -13.21
N ALA A 24 -9.25 9.49 -12.09
CA ALA A 24 -8.81 10.34 -10.99
C ALA A 24 -7.53 9.81 -10.34
N TRP A 25 -7.40 8.49 -10.21
CA TRP A 25 -6.22 7.83 -9.65
C TRP A 25 -5.06 7.83 -10.65
N ALA A 26 -5.33 7.54 -11.91
CA ALA A 26 -4.34 7.63 -12.98
C ALA A 26 -3.76 9.04 -13.07
N GLN A 27 -4.59 10.08 -13.00
CA GLN A 27 -4.16 11.47 -12.97
C GLN A 27 -3.39 11.82 -11.69
N LEU A 28 -3.84 11.37 -10.52
CA LEU A 28 -3.17 11.63 -9.24
C LEU A 28 -1.74 11.03 -9.21
N THR A 29 -1.55 9.89 -9.86
CA THR A 29 -0.29 9.15 -9.89
C THR A 29 0.55 9.41 -11.15
N SER A 30 0.23 10.43 -11.93
CA SER A 30 1.01 10.90 -13.08
C SER A 30 1.56 12.30 -12.84
N ASP A 31 2.34 12.84 -13.78
CA ASP A 31 2.85 14.23 -13.75
C ASP A 31 1.82 15.26 -14.24
N ALA A 32 0.61 14.82 -14.61
CA ALA A 32 -0.44 15.71 -15.09
C ALA A 32 -0.84 16.75 -14.03
N PRO A 33 -1.22 17.98 -14.43
CA PRO A 33 -1.71 18.98 -13.52
C PRO A 33 -2.92 18.50 -12.72
N VAL A 34 -2.93 18.79 -11.42
CA VAL A 34 -4.02 18.43 -10.49
C VAL A 34 -4.42 19.63 -9.66
N SER A 35 -5.60 19.58 -9.03
CA SER A 35 -6.01 20.63 -8.10
C SER A 35 -5.02 20.76 -6.93
N LYS A 36 -4.99 21.94 -6.27
CA LYS A 36 -4.11 22.20 -5.11
C LYS A 36 -4.25 21.13 -4.02
N VAL A 37 -5.47 20.65 -3.75
CA VAL A 37 -5.74 19.57 -2.79
C VAL A 37 -5.06 18.28 -3.24
N ARG A 38 -5.29 17.86 -4.49
CA ARG A 38 -4.65 16.65 -5.04
C ARG A 38 -3.13 16.76 -5.12
N ALA A 39 -2.60 17.96 -5.34
CA ALA A 39 -1.15 18.19 -5.31
C ALA A 39 -0.55 17.92 -3.92
N THR A 40 -1.23 18.30 -2.83
CA THR A 40 -0.76 17.99 -1.47
C THR A 40 -0.83 16.48 -1.17
N VAL A 41 -1.85 15.78 -1.69
CA VAL A 41 -1.95 14.31 -1.58
C VAL A 41 -0.81 13.64 -2.35
N ARG A 42 -0.54 14.08 -3.59
CA ARG A 42 0.58 13.56 -4.41
C ARG A 42 1.92 13.73 -3.68
N ALA A 43 2.22 14.95 -3.23
CA ALA A 43 3.46 15.24 -2.50
C ALA A 43 3.59 14.42 -1.20
N GLY A 44 2.49 14.18 -0.49
CA GLY A 44 2.46 13.32 0.70
C GLY A 44 2.76 11.86 0.36
N ARG A 45 2.17 11.34 -0.72
CA ARG A 45 2.43 9.98 -1.22
C ARG A 45 3.88 9.81 -1.70
N ASP A 46 4.44 10.80 -2.37
CA ASP A 46 5.83 10.75 -2.84
C ASP A 46 6.80 10.70 -1.65
N ARG A 47 6.57 11.49 -0.60
CA ARG A 47 7.33 11.41 0.65
C ARG A 47 7.18 10.06 1.33
N MET A 48 5.97 9.51 1.42
CA MET A 48 5.73 8.19 2.01
C MET A 48 6.45 7.10 1.22
N ARG A 49 6.40 7.14 -0.12
CA ARG A 49 7.14 6.21 -0.97
C ARG A 49 8.65 6.31 -0.74
N ALA A 50 9.19 7.53 -0.66
CA ALA A 50 10.61 7.74 -0.34
C ALA A 50 10.97 7.18 1.04
N THR A 51 10.12 7.38 2.06
CA THR A 51 10.29 6.80 3.41
C THR A 51 10.35 5.27 3.33
N LEU A 52 9.38 4.61 2.71
CA LEU A 52 9.36 3.15 2.60
C LEU A 52 10.58 2.61 1.82
N LEU A 53 10.95 3.28 0.73
CA LEU A 53 12.13 2.92 -0.06
C LEU A 53 13.44 3.14 0.70
N SER A 54 13.54 4.14 1.59
CA SER A 54 14.71 4.34 2.44
C SER A 54 14.86 3.25 3.51
N TRP A 55 13.81 2.49 3.77
CA TRP A 55 13.82 1.36 4.69
C TRP A 55 14.21 0.03 4.03
N LEU A 56 14.18 -0.02 2.72
CA LEU A 56 14.72 -1.13 1.94
C LEU A 56 16.22 -0.92 1.68
N PRO A 57 17.01 -1.99 1.46
CA PRO A 57 18.39 -1.87 1.01
C PRO A 57 18.51 -1.04 -0.28
N GLU A 58 19.60 -0.29 -0.42
CA GLU A 58 19.90 0.43 -1.66
C GLU A 58 20.16 -0.53 -2.82
N ASP A 59 20.85 -1.64 -2.57
CA ASP A 59 21.07 -2.74 -3.50
C ASP A 59 20.07 -3.87 -3.21
N LEU A 60 19.16 -4.10 -4.15
CA LEU A 60 18.14 -5.16 -4.09
C LEU A 60 18.42 -6.28 -5.11
N ARG A 61 19.61 -6.35 -5.70
CA ARG A 61 19.98 -7.43 -6.63
C ARG A 61 19.84 -8.81 -5.98
N GLY A 62 19.17 -9.72 -6.68
CA GLY A 62 18.85 -11.05 -6.17
C GLY A 62 17.81 -11.07 -5.05
N ARG A 63 17.12 -9.94 -4.78
CA ARG A 63 16.02 -9.87 -3.81
C ARG A 63 14.67 -9.90 -4.51
N ARG A 64 13.77 -10.67 -3.96
CA ARG A 64 12.38 -10.75 -4.39
C ARG A 64 11.54 -9.81 -3.53
N VAL A 65 10.86 -8.87 -4.17
CA VAL A 65 10.00 -7.88 -3.50
C VAL A 65 8.55 -8.08 -3.95
N LEU A 66 7.63 -8.13 -2.99
CA LEU A 66 6.19 -8.03 -3.26
C LEU A 66 5.75 -6.58 -3.03
N ASP A 67 5.19 -5.95 -4.05
CA ASP A 67 4.45 -4.68 -3.94
C ASP A 67 2.95 -5.01 -3.94
N ALA A 68 2.35 -5.02 -2.74
CA ALA A 68 0.98 -5.46 -2.49
C ALA A 68 0.00 -4.29 -2.48
N GLY A 69 -0.77 -4.14 -3.54
CA GLY A 69 -1.57 -2.95 -3.83
C GLY A 69 -0.73 -1.88 -4.53
N CYS A 70 -0.05 -2.28 -5.60
CA CYS A 70 0.93 -1.45 -6.30
C CYS A 70 0.32 -0.25 -7.05
N GLY A 71 -1.01 -0.24 -7.26
CA GLY A 71 -1.68 0.77 -8.05
C GLY A 71 -1.06 0.89 -9.44
N THR A 72 -0.52 2.07 -9.77
CA THR A 72 0.14 2.34 -11.06
C THR A 72 1.64 2.03 -11.08
N GLY A 73 2.17 1.32 -10.07
CA GLY A 73 3.49 0.70 -10.10
C GLY A 73 4.67 1.59 -9.70
N ALA A 74 4.46 2.80 -9.18
CA ALA A 74 5.55 3.73 -8.91
C ALA A 74 6.59 3.20 -7.91
N LEU A 75 6.18 2.50 -6.84
CA LEU A 75 7.09 1.89 -5.87
C LEU A 75 7.81 0.69 -6.51
N ALA A 76 7.07 -0.15 -7.24
CA ALA A 76 7.63 -1.31 -7.94
C ALA A 76 8.76 -0.92 -8.89
N VAL A 77 8.60 0.20 -9.64
CA VAL A 77 9.63 0.71 -10.56
C VAL A 77 10.90 1.09 -9.81
N GLU A 78 10.79 1.83 -8.70
CA GLU A 78 11.96 2.25 -7.93
C GLU A 78 12.68 1.06 -7.26
N ALA A 79 11.93 0.06 -6.75
CA ALA A 79 12.52 -1.16 -6.22
C ALA A 79 13.25 -1.97 -7.32
N ALA A 80 12.65 -2.08 -8.51
CA ALA A 80 13.28 -2.76 -9.63
C ALA A 80 14.54 -2.04 -10.13
N ARG A 81 14.55 -0.70 -10.16
CA ARG A 81 15.77 0.09 -10.49
C ARG A 81 16.94 -0.14 -9.52
N ARG A 82 16.64 -0.61 -8.29
CA ARG A 82 17.66 -1.08 -7.34
C ARG A 82 18.06 -2.55 -7.56
N GLY A 83 17.62 -3.18 -8.66
CA GLY A 83 17.96 -4.54 -9.06
C GLY A 83 17.02 -5.63 -8.54
N ALA A 84 15.88 -5.28 -7.90
CA ALA A 84 14.93 -6.27 -7.37
C ALA A 84 14.19 -7.04 -8.47
N GLU A 85 13.84 -8.29 -8.16
CA GLU A 85 12.77 -9.04 -8.85
C GLU A 85 11.43 -8.71 -8.17
N VAL A 86 10.67 -7.77 -8.75
CA VAL A 86 9.43 -7.29 -8.15
C VAL A 86 8.23 -8.08 -8.68
N THR A 87 7.39 -8.57 -7.77
CA THR A 87 6.02 -8.98 -8.08
C THR A 87 5.10 -7.86 -7.60
N ALA A 88 4.50 -7.13 -8.54
CA ALA A 88 3.63 -5.99 -8.27
C ALA A 88 2.17 -6.40 -8.53
N ILE A 89 1.35 -6.37 -7.50
CA ILE A 89 -0.03 -6.82 -7.58
C ILE A 89 -1.01 -5.75 -7.11
N ASP A 90 -2.17 -5.73 -7.74
CA ASP A 90 -3.32 -4.94 -7.31
C ASP A 90 -4.61 -5.73 -7.59
N VAL A 91 -5.68 -5.44 -6.86
CA VAL A 91 -6.98 -6.06 -7.13
C VAL A 91 -7.62 -5.51 -8.40
N SER A 92 -7.29 -4.27 -8.79
CA SER A 92 -7.76 -3.61 -9.99
C SER A 92 -6.96 -4.03 -11.21
N ALA A 93 -7.59 -4.75 -12.12
CA ALA A 93 -6.99 -5.12 -13.41
C ALA A 93 -6.67 -3.88 -14.27
N ARG A 94 -7.46 -2.82 -14.15
CA ARG A 94 -7.26 -1.57 -14.89
C ARG A 94 -6.05 -0.77 -14.40
N LEU A 95 -5.82 -0.71 -13.07
CA LEU A 95 -4.59 -0.12 -12.51
C LEU A 95 -3.36 -0.90 -12.94
N ILE A 96 -3.44 -2.22 -12.98
CA ILE A 96 -2.36 -3.07 -13.49
C ILE A 96 -2.07 -2.82 -14.98
N ALA A 97 -3.09 -2.58 -15.80
CA ALA A 97 -2.88 -2.20 -17.21
C ALA A 97 -2.09 -0.89 -17.33
N ILE A 98 -2.49 0.14 -16.57
CA ILE A 98 -1.78 1.43 -16.51
C ILE A 98 -0.35 1.26 -15.98
N ALA A 99 -0.16 0.42 -14.95
CA ALA A 99 1.17 0.15 -14.40
C ALA A 99 2.11 -0.47 -15.45
N LYS A 100 1.61 -1.42 -16.23
CA LYS A 100 2.36 -2.03 -17.35
C LYS A 100 2.73 -1.03 -18.44
N GLU A 101 1.78 -0.15 -18.81
CA GLU A 101 1.99 0.89 -19.83
C GLU A 101 3.06 1.90 -19.39
N ARG A 102 3.05 2.30 -18.10
CA ARG A 102 3.97 3.30 -17.55
C ARG A 102 5.32 2.75 -17.13
N ALA A 103 5.47 1.44 -17.03
CA ALA A 103 6.73 0.84 -16.60
C ALA A 103 7.83 1.12 -17.62
N PRO A 104 8.98 1.68 -17.21
CA PRO A 104 10.10 1.91 -18.11
C PRO A 104 10.68 0.58 -18.58
N ARG A 105 11.26 0.59 -19.79
CA ARG A 105 11.94 -0.61 -20.32
C ARG A 105 13.25 -0.90 -19.61
N ASP A 106 13.96 0.15 -19.20
CA ASP A 106 15.21 0.02 -18.45
C ASP A 106 14.91 0.10 -16.94
N LEU A 107 15.25 -0.98 -16.25
CA LEU A 107 15.11 -1.16 -14.81
C LEU A 107 16.44 -1.44 -14.12
N ASN A 108 17.56 -1.05 -14.77
CA ASN A 108 18.91 -1.21 -14.19
C ASN A 108 19.20 -2.66 -13.73
N GLY A 109 18.78 -3.65 -14.51
CA GLY A 109 18.98 -5.07 -14.22
C GLY A 109 17.92 -5.71 -13.33
N GLY A 110 16.95 -4.96 -12.80
CA GLY A 110 15.79 -5.51 -12.10
C GLY A 110 14.66 -5.90 -13.06
N SER A 111 13.59 -6.43 -12.50
CA SER A 111 12.41 -6.85 -13.27
C SER A 111 11.11 -6.62 -12.50
N ILE A 112 9.99 -6.45 -13.24
CA ILE A 112 8.67 -6.32 -12.63
C ILE A 112 7.69 -7.27 -13.31
N ARG A 113 7.00 -8.07 -12.51
CA ARG A 113 5.85 -8.85 -12.94
C ARG A 113 4.58 -8.24 -12.37
N PHE A 114 3.78 -7.62 -13.21
CA PHE A 114 2.47 -7.06 -12.84
C PHE A 114 1.36 -8.09 -12.98
N ALA A 115 0.49 -8.21 -11.97
CA ALA A 115 -0.67 -9.11 -12.00
C ALA A 115 -1.86 -8.56 -11.21
N ALA A 116 -3.07 -8.71 -11.76
CA ALA A 116 -4.30 -8.48 -11.00
C ALA A 116 -4.53 -9.67 -10.07
N ARG A 117 -4.27 -9.48 -8.77
CA ARG A 117 -4.33 -10.53 -7.74
C ARG A 117 -4.59 -9.96 -6.35
N ASP A 118 -5.14 -10.83 -5.50
CA ASP A 118 -5.23 -10.60 -4.06
C ASP A 118 -3.83 -10.76 -3.42
N MET A 119 -3.48 -9.88 -2.48
CA MET A 119 -2.23 -9.99 -1.72
C MET A 119 -2.14 -11.24 -0.84
N LEU A 120 -3.28 -11.86 -0.52
CA LEU A 120 -3.37 -13.10 0.24
C LEU A 120 -3.38 -14.36 -0.64
N ASP A 121 -3.29 -14.24 -1.98
CA ASP A 121 -3.21 -15.40 -2.87
C ASP A 121 -1.97 -16.26 -2.55
N GLU A 122 -2.20 -17.50 -2.14
CA GLU A 122 -1.14 -18.43 -1.73
C GLU A 122 -0.15 -18.74 -2.86
N ARG A 123 -0.56 -18.58 -4.13
CA ARG A 123 0.27 -18.83 -5.31
C ARG A 123 1.32 -17.75 -5.58
N LEU A 124 1.36 -16.67 -4.80
CA LEU A 124 2.37 -15.61 -4.95
C LEU A 124 3.79 -16.07 -4.60
N GLY A 125 3.94 -17.09 -3.77
CA GLY A 125 5.23 -17.62 -3.34
C GLY A 125 5.85 -16.81 -2.18
N ARG A 126 7.19 -16.84 -2.07
CA ARG A 126 7.94 -16.20 -0.96
C ARG A 126 8.76 -15.03 -1.45
N PHE A 127 8.95 -14.03 -0.57
CA PHE A 127 9.65 -12.78 -0.85
C PHE A 127 10.69 -12.46 0.23
N ASP A 128 11.72 -11.72 -0.15
CA ASP A 128 12.64 -11.15 0.83
C ASP A 128 11.98 -9.98 1.56
N HIS A 129 11.29 -9.10 0.81
CA HIS A 129 10.59 -7.96 1.34
C HIS A 129 9.16 -7.89 0.81
N VAL A 130 8.23 -7.46 1.66
CA VAL A 130 6.84 -7.16 1.29
C VAL A 130 6.58 -5.70 1.59
N VAL A 131 6.04 -4.97 0.62
CA VAL A 131 5.63 -3.57 0.79
C VAL A 131 4.16 -3.44 0.45
N ALA A 132 3.40 -2.71 1.28
CA ALA A 132 1.97 -2.44 1.08
C ALA A 132 1.67 -0.96 1.37
N MET A 133 1.92 -0.09 0.38
CA MET A 133 1.74 1.34 0.50
C MET A 133 0.30 1.76 0.16
N ASP A 134 -0.38 2.39 1.13
CA ASP A 134 -1.76 2.92 1.00
C ASP A 134 -2.80 1.89 0.51
N SER A 135 -2.51 0.58 0.65
CA SER A 135 -3.42 -0.50 0.28
C SER A 135 -4.22 -1.03 1.48
N LEU A 136 -3.65 -0.97 2.70
CA LEU A 136 -4.31 -1.45 3.91
C LEU A 136 -5.17 -0.38 4.62
N ILE A 137 -5.18 0.85 4.15
CA ILE A 137 -5.89 1.98 4.77
C ILE A 137 -7.42 1.85 4.80
N HIS A 138 -7.96 0.93 4.02
CA HIS A 138 -9.40 0.68 3.90
C HIS A 138 -9.90 -0.47 4.78
N TYR A 139 -8.99 -1.15 5.50
CA TYR A 139 -9.30 -2.31 6.31
C TYR A 139 -9.30 -1.96 7.80
N ARG A 140 -10.13 -2.66 8.57
CA ARG A 140 -10.16 -2.50 10.03
C ARG A 140 -8.89 -3.06 10.65
N THR A 141 -8.53 -2.58 11.82
CA THR A 141 -7.32 -3.00 12.55
C THR A 141 -7.18 -4.53 12.67
N ALA A 142 -8.28 -5.26 12.93
CA ALA A 142 -8.27 -6.72 13.00
C ALA A 142 -7.91 -7.35 11.65
N ASP A 143 -8.53 -6.88 10.57
CA ASP A 143 -8.30 -7.39 9.22
C ASP A 143 -6.86 -7.09 8.74
N ILE A 144 -6.29 -5.94 9.15
CA ILE A 144 -4.88 -5.60 8.89
C ILE A 144 -3.95 -6.58 9.61
N VAL A 145 -4.23 -6.90 10.89
CA VAL A 145 -3.43 -7.87 11.65
C VAL A 145 -3.44 -9.22 10.96
N ASP A 146 -4.61 -9.71 10.56
CA ASP A 146 -4.75 -11.01 9.88
C ASP A 146 -4.04 -11.02 8.52
N ALA A 147 -4.15 -9.95 7.74
CA ALA A 147 -3.48 -9.82 6.46
C ALA A 147 -1.95 -9.80 6.61
N VAL A 148 -1.44 -9.01 7.55
CA VAL A 148 0.01 -8.92 7.82
C VAL A 148 0.54 -10.24 8.38
N ALA A 149 -0.22 -10.93 9.24
CA ALA A 149 0.13 -12.26 9.73
C ALA A 149 0.21 -13.29 8.58
N ALA A 150 -0.73 -13.27 7.65
CA ALA A 150 -0.67 -14.14 6.47
C ALA A 150 0.52 -13.82 5.56
N LEU A 151 0.84 -12.53 5.36
CA LEU A 151 2.00 -12.10 4.59
C LEU A 151 3.33 -12.45 5.28
N SER A 152 3.38 -12.48 6.62
CA SER A 152 4.60 -12.83 7.36
C SER A 152 5.08 -14.26 7.06
N LEU A 153 4.15 -15.20 6.83
CA LEU A 153 4.47 -16.59 6.50
C LEU A 153 5.27 -16.75 5.19
N ARG A 154 5.22 -15.74 4.33
CA ARG A 154 5.93 -15.72 3.04
C ARG A 154 7.03 -14.66 2.93
N THR A 155 7.29 -13.94 4.02
CA THR A 155 8.30 -12.89 4.08
C THR A 155 9.54 -13.38 4.83
N LYS A 156 10.72 -13.15 4.25
CA LYS A 156 11.98 -13.62 4.84
C LYS A 156 12.69 -12.55 5.67
N ARG A 157 12.54 -11.25 5.33
CA ARG A 157 13.36 -10.17 5.91
C ARG A 157 12.54 -9.06 6.52
N SER A 158 11.73 -8.35 5.72
CA SER A 158 10.93 -7.24 6.25
C SER A 158 9.58 -7.10 5.56
N MET A 159 8.62 -6.60 6.35
CA MET A 159 7.32 -6.15 5.87
C MET A 159 7.19 -4.66 6.17
N LEU A 160 6.89 -3.87 5.15
CA LEU A 160 6.68 -2.44 5.22
C LEU A 160 5.25 -2.14 4.77
N PHE A 161 4.47 -1.49 5.59
CA PHE A 161 3.12 -1.12 5.19
C PHE A 161 2.66 0.19 5.80
N THR A 162 1.65 0.78 5.21
CA THR A 162 1.09 2.02 5.71
C THR A 162 -0.36 1.86 6.14
N VAL A 163 -0.74 2.62 7.15
CA VAL A 163 -2.10 2.72 7.65
C VAL A 163 -2.46 4.19 7.89
N THR A 164 -3.74 4.50 7.87
CA THR A 164 -4.21 5.82 8.28
C THR A 164 -4.32 5.87 9.80
N PRO A 165 -3.56 6.73 10.51
CA PRO A 165 -3.59 6.75 11.96
C PRO A 165 -4.91 7.33 12.48
N ARG A 166 -5.42 6.77 13.59
CA ARG A 166 -6.58 7.34 14.28
C ARG A 166 -6.16 8.59 15.04
N THR A 167 -6.54 9.76 14.52
CA THR A 167 -6.33 11.05 15.17
C THR A 167 -7.63 11.83 15.27
N ALA A 168 -7.81 12.64 16.31
CA ALA A 168 -9.04 13.40 16.50
C ALA A 168 -9.38 14.31 15.30
N PRO A 169 -8.45 15.11 14.72
CA PRO A 169 -8.74 15.90 13.53
C PRO A 169 -9.17 15.09 12.33
N LEU A 170 -8.50 13.97 12.06
CA LEU A 170 -8.83 13.10 10.92
C LEU A 170 -10.19 12.42 11.12
N THR A 171 -10.48 11.96 12.34
CA THR A 171 -11.77 11.36 12.67
C THR A 171 -12.91 12.36 12.47
N LEU A 172 -12.71 13.62 12.91
CA LEU A 172 -13.68 14.70 12.70
C LEU A 172 -13.86 15.02 11.20
N MET A 173 -12.77 15.13 10.45
CA MET A 173 -12.82 15.39 9.01
C MET A 173 -13.55 14.27 8.26
N LEU A 174 -13.30 13.00 8.59
CA LEU A 174 -13.99 11.85 7.99
C LEU A 174 -15.47 11.81 8.39
N ALA A 175 -15.82 12.21 9.62
CA ALA A 175 -17.20 12.33 10.07
C ALA A 175 -17.94 13.44 9.32
N ALA A 176 -17.34 14.63 9.19
CA ALA A 176 -17.88 15.75 8.42
C ALA A 176 -18.06 15.37 6.94
N GLY A 177 -17.12 14.63 6.35
CA GLY A 177 -17.23 14.12 4.97
C GLY A 177 -18.44 13.20 4.74
N LYS A 178 -19.01 12.58 5.79
CA LYS A 178 -20.22 11.76 5.67
C LYS A 178 -21.50 12.56 5.45
N VAL A 179 -21.48 13.86 5.75
CA VAL A 179 -22.65 14.76 5.63
C VAL A 179 -22.82 15.29 4.18
N PHE A 180 -21.76 15.28 3.36
CA PHE A 180 -21.80 15.75 1.98
C PHE A 180 -22.41 14.72 1.00
N PRO A 181 -23.07 15.15 -0.11
CA PRO A 181 -23.71 14.26 -1.08
C PRO A 181 -22.75 13.24 -1.69
N ARG A 182 -23.29 12.06 -2.03
CA ARG A 182 -22.56 10.78 -2.20
C ARG A 182 -22.40 10.31 -3.64
N ALA A 183 -22.17 11.17 -4.62
CA ALA A 183 -22.14 10.71 -6.00
C ALA A 183 -20.94 9.79 -6.33
N ASP A 184 -19.70 10.06 -5.78
CA ASP A 184 -18.49 9.32 -6.15
C ASP A 184 -17.56 9.09 -4.94
N ARG A 185 -18.03 8.40 -3.90
CA ARG A 185 -17.19 8.23 -2.69
C ARG A 185 -16.13 7.17 -2.85
N ALA A 186 -14.88 7.59 -2.62
CA ALA A 186 -13.80 6.66 -2.32
C ALA A 186 -14.21 5.69 -1.21
N PRO A 187 -13.77 4.42 -1.25
CA PRO A 187 -13.98 3.48 -0.17
C PRO A 187 -13.56 4.11 1.16
N ALA A 188 -14.37 3.92 2.18
CA ALA A 188 -14.13 4.55 3.48
C ALA A 188 -12.73 4.21 3.99
N ILE A 189 -11.96 5.23 4.33
CA ILE A 189 -10.71 5.06 5.07
C ILE A 189 -11.07 4.56 6.47
N ALA A 190 -10.39 3.53 6.94
CA ALA A 190 -10.54 2.96 8.29
C ALA A 190 -9.34 3.37 9.16
N PRO A 191 -9.46 4.42 9.99
CA PRO A 191 -8.35 4.82 10.86
C PRO A 191 -7.98 3.72 11.84
N ALA A 192 -6.68 3.37 11.88
CA ALA A 192 -6.14 2.32 12.71
C ALA A 192 -5.47 2.86 13.97
N ASP A 193 -5.55 2.09 15.05
CA ASP A 193 -4.79 2.35 16.27
C ASP A 193 -3.38 1.77 16.14
N ILE A 194 -2.40 2.66 16.02
CA ILE A 194 -0.99 2.30 15.79
C ILE A 194 -0.42 1.50 16.96
N ALA A 195 -0.75 1.86 18.20
CA ALA A 195 -0.24 1.16 19.38
C ALA A 195 -0.76 -0.29 19.42
N THR A 196 -2.05 -0.48 19.14
CA THR A 196 -2.65 -1.81 19.04
C THR A 196 -2.04 -2.63 17.89
N LEU A 197 -1.82 -2.03 16.72
CA LEU A 197 -1.17 -2.72 15.60
C LEU A 197 0.26 -3.15 15.96
N ARG A 198 1.08 -2.24 16.49
CA ARG A 198 2.46 -2.56 16.87
C ARG A 198 2.52 -3.66 17.92
N ARG A 199 1.66 -3.63 18.94
CA ARG A 199 1.59 -4.67 19.96
C ARG A 199 1.22 -6.02 19.35
N ARG A 200 0.07 -6.11 18.64
CA ARG A 200 -0.43 -7.38 18.08
C ARG A 200 0.52 -7.98 17.03
N LEU A 201 1.10 -7.14 16.18
CA LEU A 201 2.03 -7.60 15.15
C LEU A 201 3.43 -7.87 15.71
N GLY A 202 3.81 -7.24 16.83
CA GLY A 202 5.05 -7.55 17.56
C GLY A 202 5.05 -8.94 18.21
N GLU A 203 3.85 -9.54 18.38
CA GLU A 203 3.65 -10.92 18.85
C GLU A 203 3.78 -11.97 17.73
N LEU A 204 3.92 -11.54 16.45
CA LEU A 204 4.08 -12.47 15.33
C LEU A 204 5.38 -13.27 15.48
N PRO A 205 5.32 -14.62 15.36
CA PRO A 205 6.51 -15.46 15.42
C PRO A 205 7.53 -15.09 14.35
N GLY A 206 8.80 -14.96 14.75
CA GLY A 206 9.91 -14.67 13.84
C GLY A 206 10.03 -13.23 13.37
N PHE A 207 9.16 -12.30 13.83
CA PHE A 207 9.23 -10.89 13.49
C PHE A 207 9.34 -10.00 14.73
N ALA A 208 9.94 -8.83 14.56
CA ALA A 208 9.98 -7.77 15.56
C ALA A 208 9.53 -6.44 14.94
N ALA A 209 8.93 -5.58 15.76
CA ALA A 209 8.59 -4.23 15.32
C ALA A 209 9.88 -3.43 15.08
N GLY A 210 10.00 -2.90 13.87
CA GLY A 210 11.10 -2.03 13.43
C GLY A 210 10.70 -0.55 13.47
N ARG A 211 11.09 0.17 12.41
CA ARG A 211 10.85 1.60 12.24
C ARG A 211 9.36 1.94 12.17
N SER A 212 9.05 3.17 12.53
CA SER A 212 7.69 3.69 12.54
C SER A 212 7.74 5.18 12.29
N GLU A 213 7.07 5.65 11.24
CA GLU A 213 7.12 7.05 10.82
C GLU A 213 5.77 7.55 10.32
N ARG A 214 5.42 8.77 10.70
CA ARG A 214 4.21 9.44 10.24
C ARG A 214 4.54 10.51 9.22
N VAL A 215 3.96 10.39 8.03
CA VAL A 215 3.99 11.43 7.00
C VAL A 215 2.66 12.16 6.99
N SER A 216 2.70 13.47 7.23
CA SER A 216 1.53 14.34 7.18
C SER A 216 1.83 15.60 6.35
N GLY A 217 0.85 16.06 5.60
CA GLY A 217 0.93 17.32 4.84
C GLY A 217 -0.32 17.56 4.01
N GLY A 218 -0.96 18.71 4.19
CA GLY A 218 -2.21 19.04 3.52
C GLY A 218 -3.30 18.00 3.79
N PHE A 219 -3.81 17.38 2.74
CA PHE A 219 -4.87 16.36 2.81
C PHE A 219 -4.34 14.92 2.85
N TYR A 220 -3.03 14.72 3.02
CA TYR A 220 -2.44 13.40 3.18
C TYR A 220 -1.95 13.19 4.61
N THR A 221 -2.36 12.09 5.22
CA THR A 221 -1.83 11.61 6.49
C THR A 221 -1.80 10.09 6.48
N SER A 222 -0.62 9.52 6.58
CA SER A 222 -0.39 8.09 6.62
C SER A 222 0.75 7.77 7.58
N HIS A 223 0.76 6.55 8.12
CA HIS A 223 1.74 6.07 9.09
C HIS A 223 2.39 4.79 8.58
N ALA A 224 3.68 4.85 8.32
CA ALA A 224 4.49 3.71 7.92
C ALA A 224 4.88 2.87 9.13
N LEU A 225 4.81 1.56 8.98
CA LEU A 225 5.23 0.57 9.97
C LEU A 225 6.14 -0.45 9.30
N GLU A 226 7.20 -0.81 10.01
CA GLU A 226 8.12 -1.88 9.62
C GLU A 226 8.07 -3.02 10.62
N PHE A 227 8.12 -4.25 10.10
CA PHE A 227 8.37 -5.47 10.87
C PHE A 227 9.51 -6.21 10.20
N VAL A 228 10.54 -6.57 11.00
CA VAL A 228 11.75 -7.23 10.52
C VAL A 228 11.86 -8.64 11.08
N SER A 229 12.40 -9.56 10.29
CA SER A 229 12.71 -10.92 10.75
C SER A 229 13.74 -10.85 11.87
N ARG A 230 13.51 -11.66 12.90
CA ARG A 230 14.46 -11.88 14.02
C ARG A 230 15.58 -12.81 13.62
#